data_9054facd62215e2a6bdd4b3c67015fd9
#
_entry.id   9054facd62215e2a6bdd4b3c67015fd9
#
_cell.length_a   1.000
_cell.length_b   1.000
_cell.length_c   1.000
_cell.angle_alpha   90.00
_cell.angle_beta   90.00
_cell.angle_gamma   90.00
#
_symmetry.space_group_name_H-M   'P 1'
#
loop_
_entity.id
_entity.type
_entity.pdbx_description
1 polymer ?
#
loop_
_entity_poly.entity_id
_entity_poly.type
_entity_poly.pdbx_seq_one_letter_code
_entity_poly.pdbx_strand_id
1 'polypeptide(L)'
;MRDAGGGDGAEEQQLDNFNIPPSNPMTTRLWAGSYVGIGAANLVLQKVPGISSMSEAVRQRCLGEAKFLRAKYYFDLVRAFGDVPLLTTPPASPAEAAAIPRTPTTQVYDQIIQDLTDAAATLNDSYGGGDLGRATKWAAIGLLAKVYLTQGNLPLAAQRAREVIASGRYSLWADYGDNFKVANENGKESLFEVQYINGLNEYIFDGLGFVG
;
A
#
# COMPACT_ATOMS: atom_id res chain seq x y z
N MET A 1 -8.35 27.19 -2.12
CA MET A 1 -6.94 26.81 -1.95
C MET A 1 -6.51 27.28 -0.58
N ARG A 2 -6.06 26.41 0.30
CA ARG A 2 -5.32 26.83 1.48
C ARG A 2 -3.93 27.16 0.97
N ASP A 3 -3.50 28.41 1.17
CA ASP A 3 -2.09 28.72 1.08
C ASP A 3 -1.36 27.81 2.07
N ALA A 4 -0.22 27.26 1.67
CA ALA A 4 0.70 26.62 2.58
C ALA A 4 0.84 27.53 3.79
N GLY A 5 0.44 27.08 4.97
CA GLY A 5 0.51 27.86 6.19
C GLY A 5 1.96 28.28 6.42
N GLY A 6 2.20 29.45 7.04
CA GLY A 6 3.56 29.98 7.23
C GLY A 6 4.53 29.12 8.05
N GLY A 7 4.27 27.81 8.19
CA GLY A 7 5.10 26.78 8.81
C GLY A 7 5.53 25.67 7.86
N ASP A 8 5.02 25.63 6.61
CA ASP A 8 5.39 24.59 5.66
C ASP A 8 6.76 24.87 5.05
N GLY A 9 7.57 23.83 4.89
CA GLY A 9 8.88 23.90 4.25
C GLY A 9 8.78 24.23 2.75
N ALA A 10 9.91 24.54 2.13
CA ALA A 10 9.96 24.86 0.70
C ALA A 10 9.48 23.69 -0.19
N GLU A 11 9.67 22.46 0.27
CA GLU A 11 9.26 21.24 -0.42
C GLU A 11 7.74 21.04 -0.46
N GLU A 12 7.02 21.37 0.62
CA GLU A 12 5.58 21.33 0.70
C GLU A 12 4.97 22.43 -0.19
N GLN A 13 5.52 23.63 -0.14
CA GLN A 13 5.11 24.74 -0.99
C GLN A 13 5.25 24.44 -2.49
N GLN A 14 6.27 23.67 -2.88
CA GLN A 14 6.42 23.21 -4.27
C GLN A 14 5.28 22.28 -4.70
N LEU A 15 4.80 21.41 -3.79
CA LEU A 15 3.65 20.54 -4.06
C LEU A 15 2.36 21.36 -4.19
N ASP A 16 2.10 22.28 -3.26
CA ASP A 16 0.92 23.13 -3.26
C ASP A 16 0.80 24.01 -4.50
N ASN A 17 1.94 24.52 -4.98
CA ASN A 17 2.02 25.36 -6.18
C ASN A 17 2.13 24.56 -7.49
N PHE A 18 2.12 23.22 -7.44
CA PHE A 18 2.33 22.35 -8.59
C PHE A 18 3.63 22.63 -9.36
N ASN A 19 4.64 23.16 -8.70
CA ASN A 19 5.96 23.42 -9.26
C ASN A 19 7.00 22.49 -8.62
N ILE A 20 6.89 21.21 -8.92
CA ILE A 20 7.63 20.12 -8.26
C ILE A 20 8.88 19.81 -9.07
N PRO A 21 10.09 20.23 -8.63
CA PRO A 21 11.32 19.82 -9.32
C PRO A 21 11.62 18.35 -9.06
N PRO A 22 12.37 17.68 -9.95
CA PRO A 22 12.79 16.29 -9.76
C PRO A 22 13.57 16.03 -8.47
N SER A 23 14.19 17.07 -7.91
CA SER A 23 14.96 17.03 -6.66
C SER A 23 14.11 17.22 -5.40
N ASN A 24 12.77 17.37 -5.51
CA ASN A 24 11.92 17.55 -4.35
C ASN A 24 12.04 16.34 -3.38
N PRO A 25 12.39 16.57 -2.10
CA PRO A 25 12.63 15.49 -1.14
C PRO A 25 11.40 14.60 -0.89
N MET A 26 10.18 15.14 -0.98
CA MET A 26 8.95 14.37 -0.74
C MET A 26 8.71 13.37 -1.86
N THR A 27 8.92 13.77 -3.13
CA THR A 27 8.82 12.84 -4.27
C THR A 27 9.93 11.79 -4.23
N THR A 28 11.15 12.17 -3.83
CA THR A 28 12.27 11.25 -3.65
C THR A 28 11.97 10.24 -2.54
N ARG A 29 11.43 10.68 -1.40
CA ARG A 29 11.03 9.79 -0.30
C ARG A 29 9.93 8.80 -0.73
N LEU A 30 8.90 9.28 -1.43
CA LEU A 30 7.83 8.40 -1.95
C LEU A 30 8.41 7.33 -2.88
N TRP A 31 9.28 7.71 -3.81
CA TRP A 31 9.93 6.78 -4.73
C TRP A 31 10.78 5.75 -3.99
N ALA A 32 11.74 6.22 -3.19
CA ALA A 32 12.67 5.34 -2.49
C ALA A 32 11.97 4.43 -1.48
N GLY A 33 11.07 4.97 -0.66
CA GLY A 33 10.32 4.19 0.33
C GLY A 33 9.45 3.12 -0.32
N SER A 34 8.79 3.42 -1.44
CA SER A 34 7.99 2.43 -2.18
C SER A 34 8.87 1.29 -2.71
N TYR A 35 10.03 1.58 -3.29
CA TYR A 35 10.92 0.52 -3.78
C TYR A 35 11.60 -0.30 -2.67
N VAL A 36 11.85 0.30 -1.50
CA VAL A 36 12.28 -0.47 -0.31
C VAL A 36 11.19 -1.47 0.09
N GLY A 37 9.93 -1.03 0.16
CA GLY A 37 8.80 -1.90 0.47
C GLY A 37 8.58 -2.99 -0.59
N ILE A 38 8.70 -2.68 -1.88
CA ILE A 38 8.63 -3.64 -2.98
C ILE A 38 9.75 -4.67 -2.87
N GLY A 39 10.98 -4.24 -2.56
CA GLY A 39 12.12 -5.13 -2.36
C GLY A 39 11.90 -6.11 -1.21
N ALA A 40 11.38 -5.63 -0.08
CA ALA A 40 11.02 -6.47 1.07
C ALA A 40 9.92 -7.47 0.71
N ALA A 41 8.86 -7.04 0.03
CA ALA A 41 7.79 -7.92 -0.44
C ALA A 41 8.31 -9.00 -1.39
N ASN A 42 9.14 -8.64 -2.37
CA ASN A 42 9.76 -9.58 -3.29
C ASN A 42 10.64 -10.61 -2.58
N LEU A 43 11.37 -10.19 -1.53
CA LEU A 43 12.18 -11.11 -0.72
C LEU A 43 11.31 -12.12 0.02
N VAL A 44 10.18 -11.70 0.60
CA VAL A 44 9.19 -12.60 1.21
C VAL A 44 8.65 -13.59 0.20
N LEU A 45 8.22 -13.11 -0.98
CA LEU A 45 7.69 -13.96 -2.05
C LEU A 45 8.70 -14.98 -2.57
N GLN A 46 9.98 -14.65 -2.56
CA GLN A 46 11.07 -15.54 -2.97
C GLN A 46 11.42 -16.58 -1.88
N LYS A 47 11.49 -16.16 -0.62
CA LYS A 47 12.07 -16.99 0.46
C LYS A 47 11.04 -17.84 1.20
N VAL A 48 9.85 -17.31 1.46
CA VAL A 48 8.82 -17.98 2.26
C VAL A 48 8.38 -19.33 1.70
N PRO A 49 8.24 -19.54 0.38
CA PRO A 49 7.89 -20.87 -0.17
C PRO A 49 8.86 -21.98 0.22
N GLY A 50 10.14 -21.69 0.40
CA GLY A 50 11.19 -22.66 0.75
C GLY A 50 11.33 -22.98 2.25
N ILE A 51 10.56 -22.34 3.13
CA ILE A 51 10.66 -22.57 4.59
C ILE A 51 9.83 -23.78 4.98
N SER A 52 10.48 -24.94 5.13
CA SER A 52 9.81 -26.22 5.42
C SER A 52 9.15 -26.29 6.80
N SER A 53 9.67 -25.54 7.79
CA SER A 53 9.14 -25.52 9.16
C SER A 53 7.90 -24.64 9.34
N MET A 54 7.51 -23.87 8.30
CA MET A 54 6.36 -22.96 8.34
C MET A 54 5.07 -23.73 8.03
N SER A 55 4.02 -23.54 8.86
CA SER A 55 2.70 -24.07 8.54
C SER A 55 2.12 -23.43 7.27
N GLU A 56 1.31 -24.17 6.53
CA GLU A 56 0.74 -23.67 5.27
C GLU A 56 -0.13 -22.43 5.48
N ALA A 57 -0.92 -22.37 6.55
CA ALA A 57 -1.74 -21.21 6.87
C ALA A 57 -0.89 -19.94 7.08
N VAL A 58 0.23 -20.04 7.80
CA VAL A 58 1.16 -18.91 8.00
C VAL A 58 1.84 -18.55 6.69
N ARG A 59 2.24 -19.54 5.89
CA ARG A 59 2.85 -19.36 4.57
C ARG A 59 1.93 -18.54 3.65
N GLN A 60 0.69 -18.98 3.49
CA GLN A 60 -0.30 -18.33 2.63
C GLN A 60 -0.58 -16.89 3.11
N ARG A 61 -0.71 -16.69 4.42
CA ARG A 61 -0.84 -15.35 4.99
C ARG A 61 0.34 -14.46 4.63
N CYS A 62 1.58 -14.89 4.86
CA CYS A 62 2.77 -14.09 4.56
C CYS A 62 2.86 -13.74 3.06
N LEU A 63 2.53 -14.69 2.18
CA LEU A 63 2.54 -14.46 0.73
C LEU A 63 1.43 -13.48 0.31
N GLY A 64 0.23 -13.60 0.89
CA GLY A 64 -0.88 -12.69 0.64
C GLY A 64 -0.58 -11.27 1.12
N GLU A 65 -0.03 -11.11 2.33
CA GLU A 65 0.39 -9.81 2.87
C GLU A 65 1.48 -9.16 2.01
N ALA A 66 2.48 -9.92 1.57
CA ALA A 66 3.55 -9.42 0.71
C ALA A 66 3.00 -8.94 -0.64
N LYS A 67 2.08 -9.68 -1.27
CA LYS A 67 1.41 -9.28 -2.51
C LYS A 67 0.57 -8.01 -2.31
N PHE A 68 -0.23 -7.94 -1.23
CA PHE A 68 -1.01 -6.75 -0.91
C PHE A 68 -0.13 -5.50 -0.78
N LEU A 69 0.96 -5.59 -0.03
CA LEU A 69 1.88 -4.46 0.17
C LEU A 69 2.60 -4.08 -1.13
N ARG A 70 3.06 -5.06 -1.93
CA ARG A 70 3.69 -4.79 -3.22
C ARG A 70 2.73 -4.06 -4.16
N ALA A 71 1.50 -4.53 -4.25
CA ALA A 71 0.45 -3.87 -5.04
C ALA A 71 0.17 -2.45 -4.57
N LYS A 72 0.10 -2.23 -3.25
CA LYS A 72 -0.11 -0.88 -2.69
C LYS A 72 1.02 0.06 -3.07
N TYR A 73 2.28 -0.35 -2.91
CA TYR A 73 3.43 0.48 -3.28
C TYR A 73 3.47 0.77 -4.79
N TYR A 74 3.21 -0.22 -5.64
CA TYR A 74 3.11 0.03 -7.08
C TYR A 74 1.94 0.94 -7.45
N PHE A 75 0.81 0.83 -6.76
CA PHE A 75 -0.32 1.71 -6.98
C PHE A 75 -0.01 3.17 -6.61
N ASP A 76 0.75 3.41 -5.55
CA ASP A 76 1.22 4.74 -5.20
C ASP A 76 2.23 5.28 -6.25
N LEU A 77 3.18 4.44 -6.67
CA LEU A 77 4.17 4.80 -7.68
C LEU A 77 3.54 5.14 -9.04
N VAL A 78 2.66 4.27 -9.56
CA VAL A 78 2.09 4.46 -10.90
C VAL A 78 1.20 5.70 -10.98
N ARG A 79 0.48 6.03 -9.91
CA ARG A 79 -0.33 7.25 -9.83
C ARG A 79 0.50 8.53 -9.76
N ALA A 80 1.66 8.48 -9.10
CA ALA A 80 2.52 9.64 -8.92
C ALA A 80 3.48 9.86 -10.09
N PHE A 81 4.00 8.77 -10.71
CA PHE A 81 5.12 8.83 -11.65
C PHE A 81 4.81 8.27 -13.04
N GLY A 82 3.62 7.72 -13.26
CA GLY A 82 3.29 7.06 -14.53
C GLY A 82 4.06 5.75 -14.73
N ASP A 83 4.75 5.60 -15.84
CA ASP A 83 5.61 4.44 -16.11
C ASP A 83 6.74 4.35 -15.09
N VAL A 84 6.91 3.16 -14.49
CA VAL A 84 7.91 2.91 -13.44
C VAL A 84 8.57 1.55 -13.65
N PRO A 85 9.82 1.33 -13.19
CA PRO A 85 10.45 0.01 -13.23
C PRO A 85 9.61 -1.03 -12.48
N LEU A 86 9.28 -2.14 -13.14
CA LEU A 86 8.51 -3.25 -12.54
C LEU A 86 9.45 -4.38 -12.11
N LEU A 87 9.69 -4.47 -10.80
CA LEU A 87 10.48 -5.51 -10.16
C LEU A 87 9.55 -6.50 -9.47
N THR A 88 9.48 -7.72 -9.95
CA THR A 88 8.67 -8.80 -9.33
C THR A 88 9.52 -9.81 -8.56
N THR A 89 10.85 -9.69 -8.67
CA THR A 89 11.86 -10.47 -7.94
C THR A 89 12.94 -9.54 -7.39
N PRO A 90 13.66 -9.92 -6.31
CA PRO A 90 14.80 -9.15 -5.86
C PRO A 90 15.88 -9.12 -6.94
N PRO A 91 16.40 -7.93 -7.31
CA PRO A 91 17.54 -7.83 -8.22
C PRO A 91 18.82 -8.40 -7.56
N ALA A 92 19.70 -9.00 -8.33
CA ALA A 92 20.94 -9.59 -7.81
C ALA A 92 21.97 -8.53 -7.38
N SER A 93 21.83 -7.30 -7.87
CA SER A 93 22.73 -6.18 -7.52
C SER A 93 22.05 -4.82 -7.71
N PRO A 94 22.58 -3.75 -7.08
CA PRO A 94 22.13 -2.38 -7.34
C PRO A 94 22.29 -1.98 -8.82
N ALA A 95 23.32 -2.47 -9.52
CA ALA A 95 23.54 -2.20 -10.93
C ALA A 95 22.45 -2.83 -11.80
N GLU A 96 22.04 -4.06 -11.51
CA GLU A 96 20.90 -4.71 -12.17
C GLU A 96 19.61 -3.92 -11.93
N ALA A 97 19.33 -3.53 -10.68
CA ALA A 97 18.16 -2.73 -10.37
C ALA A 97 18.13 -1.40 -11.16
N ALA A 98 19.27 -0.73 -11.26
CA ALA A 98 19.41 0.54 -11.98
C ALA A 98 19.27 0.40 -13.50
N ALA A 99 19.50 -0.79 -14.05
CA ALA A 99 19.39 -1.08 -15.47
C ALA A 99 17.95 -1.41 -15.93
N ILE A 100 17.02 -1.62 -15.00
CA ILE A 100 15.63 -1.96 -15.32
C ILE A 100 14.92 -0.72 -15.89
N PRO A 101 14.41 -0.78 -17.14
CA PRO A 101 13.73 0.35 -17.74
C PRO A 101 12.36 0.58 -17.10
N ARG A 102 11.77 1.72 -17.39
CA ARG A 102 10.36 1.98 -17.04
C ARG A 102 9.46 1.02 -17.80
N THR A 103 8.52 0.45 -17.09
CA THR A 103 7.46 -0.42 -17.62
C THR A 103 6.21 0.41 -17.85
N PRO A 104 5.49 0.23 -18.97
CA PRO A 104 4.23 0.93 -19.23
C PRO A 104 3.22 0.78 -18.08
N THR A 105 2.52 1.87 -17.78
CA THR A 105 1.49 1.92 -16.70
C THR A 105 0.50 0.77 -16.77
N THR A 106 0.08 0.36 -17.97
CA THR A 106 -0.86 -0.76 -18.16
C THR A 106 -0.34 -2.06 -17.57
N GLN A 107 0.93 -2.41 -17.81
CA GLN A 107 1.55 -3.63 -17.28
C GLN A 107 1.78 -3.54 -15.77
N VAL A 108 2.07 -2.34 -15.24
CA VAL A 108 2.15 -2.12 -13.79
C VAL A 108 0.78 -2.34 -13.15
N TYR A 109 -0.30 -1.83 -13.74
CA TYR A 109 -1.66 -2.09 -13.27
C TYR A 109 -2.04 -3.57 -13.35
N ASP A 110 -1.65 -4.28 -14.40
CA ASP A 110 -1.90 -5.74 -14.51
C ASP A 110 -1.26 -6.49 -13.33
N GLN A 111 -0.01 -6.14 -12.97
CA GLN A 111 0.67 -6.71 -11.80
C GLN A 111 -0.03 -6.36 -10.48
N ILE A 112 -0.47 -5.10 -10.31
CA ILE A 112 -1.22 -4.67 -9.13
C ILE A 112 -2.50 -5.48 -8.98
N ILE A 113 -3.27 -5.63 -10.06
CA ILE A 113 -4.54 -6.38 -10.07
C ILE A 113 -4.28 -7.86 -9.75
N GLN A 114 -3.25 -8.45 -10.33
CA GLN A 114 -2.87 -9.84 -10.06
C GLN A 114 -2.52 -10.03 -8.58
N ASP A 115 -1.65 -9.19 -8.03
CA ASP A 115 -1.23 -9.27 -6.63
C ASP A 115 -2.41 -9.10 -5.66
N LEU A 116 -3.31 -8.15 -5.90
CA LEU A 116 -4.48 -7.94 -5.06
C LEU A 116 -5.51 -9.07 -5.18
N THR A 117 -5.65 -9.65 -6.36
CA THR A 117 -6.53 -10.81 -6.58
C THR A 117 -6.02 -12.03 -5.81
N ASP A 118 -4.74 -12.30 -5.88
CA ASP A 118 -4.10 -13.39 -5.16
C ASP A 118 -4.14 -13.15 -3.64
N ALA A 119 -3.89 -11.91 -3.20
CA ALA A 119 -4.01 -11.53 -1.79
C ALA A 119 -5.44 -11.74 -1.26
N ALA A 120 -6.45 -11.34 -2.02
CA ALA A 120 -7.85 -11.54 -1.64
C ALA A 120 -8.24 -13.02 -1.54
N ALA A 121 -7.57 -13.90 -2.30
CA ALA A 121 -7.83 -15.35 -2.26
C ALA A 121 -7.18 -16.05 -1.06
N THR A 122 -6.13 -15.47 -0.46
CA THR A 122 -5.31 -16.14 0.56
C THR A 122 -5.38 -15.49 1.94
N LEU A 123 -5.72 -14.19 2.01
CA LEU A 123 -5.82 -13.47 3.28
C LEU A 123 -7.10 -13.81 4.04
N ASN A 124 -7.01 -13.78 5.36
CA ASN A 124 -8.16 -13.99 6.23
C ASN A 124 -9.17 -12.83 6.12
N ASP A 125 -10.40 -13.13 6.48
CA ASP A 125 -11.49 -12.14 6.55
C ASP A 125 -11.27 -11.07 7.64
N SER A 126 -10.60 -11.43 8.73
CA SER A 126 -10.31 -10.55 9.87
C SER A 126 -9.14 -11.09 10.69
N TYR A 127 -8.56 -10.21 11.47
CA TYR A 127 -7.54 -10.51 12.47
C TYR A 127 -7.91 -9.87 13.80
N GLY A 128 -7.36 -10.41 14.90
CA GLY A 128 -7.58 -9.89 16.25
C GLY A 128 -6.34 -10.07 17.13
N GLY A 129 -6.37 -9.51 18.33
CA GLY A 129 -5.24 -9.58 19.26
C GLY A 129 -4.00 -8.91 18.68
N GLY A 130 -2.85 -9.57 18.78
CA GLY A 130 -1.56 -9.05 18.28
C GLY A 130 -1.45 -9.00 16.75
N ASP A 131 -2.40 -9.54 16.00
CA ASP A 131 -2.45 -9.50 14.55
C ASP A 131 -3.40 -8.41 14.00
N LEU A 132 -4.01 -7.58 14.88
CA LEU A 132 -4.85 -6.46 14.48
C LEU A 132 -4.05 -5.49 13.61
N GLY A 133 -4.67 -4.96 12.54
CA GLY A 133 -4.02 -4.07 11.59
C GLY A 133 -3.35 -4.77 10.40
N ARG A 134 -3.26 -6.11 10.39
CA ARG A 134 -2.80 -6.84 9.19
C ARG A 134 -3.77 -6.69 8.04
N ALA A 135 -3.24 -6.76 6.81
CA ALA A 135 -4.07 -6.73 5.61
C ALA A 135 -5.04 -7.91 5.56
N THR A 136 -6.31 -7.61 5.36
CA THR A 136 -7.38 -8.61 5.24
C THR A 136 -7.75 -8.84 3.78
N LYS A 137 -8.50 -9.93 3.51
CA LYS A 137 -9.16 -10.14 2.22
C LYS A 137 -9.93 -8.90 1.75
N TRP A 138 -10.64 -8.26 2.66
CA TRP A 138 -11.49 -7.11 2.35
C TRP A 138 -10.69 -5.84 2.07
N ALA A 139 -9.52 -5.69 2.71
CA ALA A 139 -8.56 -4.64 2.37
C ALA A 139 -8.08 -4.79 0.92
N ALA A 140 -7.77 -6.02 0.48
CA ALA A 140 -7.35 -6.30 -0.88
C ALA A 140 -8.47 -6.03 -1.89
N ILE A 141 -9.71 -6.47 -1.62
CA ILE A 141 -10.87 -6.22 -2.48
C ILE A 141 -11.21 -4.72 -2.55
N GLY A 142 -11.15 -4.01 -1.42
CA GLY A 142 -11.38 -2.55 -1.38
C GLY A 142 -10.31 -1.78 -2.17
N LEU A 143 -9.05 -2.19 -2.08
CA LEU A 143 -7.98 -1.60 -2.88
C LEU A 143 -8.16 -1.92 -4.38
N LEU A 144 -8.62 -3.12 -4.76
CA LEU A 144 -9.00 -3.46 -6.14
C LEU A 144 -10.10 -2.53 -6.66
N ALA A 145 -11.12 -2.23 -5.86
CA ALA A 145 -12.16 -1.28 -6.24
C ALA A 145 -11.57 0.09 -6.59
N LYS A 146 -10.64 0.58 -5.74
CA LYS A 146 -9.94 1.85 -5.95
C LYS A 146 -9.03 1.82 -7.19
N VAL A 147 -8.34 0.71 -7.43
CA VAL A 147 -7.49 0.52 -8.62
C VAL A 147 -8.34 0.59 -9.89
N TYR A 148 -9.43 -0.16 -9.98
CA TYR A 148 -10.33 -0.13 -11.14
C TYR A 148 -10.98 1.24 -11.34
N LEU A 149 -11.35 1.93 -10.25
CA LEU A 149 -11.88 3.29 -10.32
C LEU A 149 -10.85 4.25 -10.94
N THR A 150 -9.60 4.16 -10.52
CA THR A 150 -8.50 4.99 -11.02
C THR A 150 -8.24 4.74 -12.51
N GLN A 151 -8.42 3.51 -12.98
CA GLN A 151 -8.31 3.15 -14.41
C GLN A 151 -9.55 3.52 -15.23
N GLY A 152 -10.63 4.05 -14.62
CA GLY A 152 -11.90 4.33 -15.26
C GLY A 152 -12.76 3.10 -15.55
N ASN A 153 -12.39 1.91 -15.03
CA ASN A 153 -13.19 0.71 -15.16
C ASN A 153 -14.31 0.68 -14.10
N LEU A 154 -15.32 1.51 -14.32
CA LEU A 154 -16.42 1.69 -13.38
C LEU A 154 -17.22 0.40 -13.07
N PRO A 155 -17.49 -0.50 -14.04
CA PRO A 155 -18.19 -1.74 -13.77
C PRO A 155 -17.45 -2.63 -12.76
N LEU A 156 -16.15 -2.86 -12.93
CA LEU A 156 -15.34 -3.66 -12.01
C LEU A 156 -15.13 -2.95 -10.67
N ALA A 157 -14.93 -1.63 -10.67
CA ALA A 157 -14.84 -0.86 -9.45
C ALA A 157 -16.11 -1.01 -8.59
N ALA A 158 -17.28 -0.85 -9.20
CA ALA A 158 -18.56 -1.01 -8.53
C ALA A 158 -18.80 -2.46 -8.06
N GLN A 159 -18.39 -3.46 -8.85
CA GLN A 159 -18.47 -4.86 -8.45
C GLN A 159 -17.67 -5.11 -7.18
N ARG A 160 -16.39 -4.73 -7.14
CA ARG A 160 -15.52 -4.94 -5.96
C ARG A 160 -16.01 -4.18 -4.73
N ALA A 161 -16.49 -2.93 -4.91
CA ALA A 161 -17.08 -2.18 -3.82
C ALA A 161 -18.33 -2.88 -3.22
N ARG A 162 -19.22 -3.41 -4.07
CA ARG A 162 -20.39 -4.16 -3.63
C ARG A 162 -20.02 -5.44 -2.88
N GLU A 163 -18.93 -6.13 -3.25
CA GLU A 163 -18.43 -7.31 -2.52
C GLU A 163 -18.08 -6.94 -1.07
N VAL A 164 -17.39 -5.80 -0.86
CA VAL A 164 -17.05 -5.31 0.49
C VAL A 164 -18.33 -4.97 1.27
N ILE A 165 -19.25 -4.24 0.67
CA ILE A 165 -20.53 -3.84 1.31
C ILE A 165 -21.36 -5.07 1.67
N ALA A 166 -21.50 -6.02 0.75
CA ALA A 166 -22.28 -7.25 0.94
C ALA A 166 -21.67 -8.21 1.99
N SER A 167 -20.40 -8.03 2.37
CA SER A 167 -19.78 -8.78 3.45
C SER A 167 -20.43 -8.54 4.81
N GLY A 168 -21.10 -7.39 4.98
CA GLY A 168 -21.71 -6.98 6.23
C GLY A 168 -20.73 -6.67 7.38
N ARG A 169 -19.41 -6.68 7.07
CA ARG A 169 -18.36 -6.47 8.09
C ARG A 169 -18.09 -5.00 8.38
N TYR A 170 -18.41 -4.15 7.44
CA TYR A 170 -18.14 -2.72 7.49
C TYR A 170 -19.45 -1.93 7.44
N SER A 171 -19.47 -0.82 8.14
CA SER A 171 -20.62 0.07 8.16
C SER A 171 -20.18 1.49 8.46
N LEU A 172 -20.93 2.47 7.97
CA LEU A 172 -20.62 3.87 8.23
C LEU A 172 -20.87 4.25 9.68
N TRP A 173 -20.07 5.17 10.21
CA TRP A 173 -20.37 5.87 11.46
C TRP A 173 -21.56 6.81 11.26
N ALA A 174 -22.33 6.99 12.32
CA ALA A 174 -23.43 7.97 12.28
C ALA A 174 -22.90 9.41 12.19
N ASP A 175 -21.77 9.66 12.82
CA ASP A 175 -21.02 10.92 12.73
C ASP A 175 -19.72 10.67 11.99
N TYR A 176 -19.48 11.42 10.92
CA TYR A 176 -18.23 11.36 10.15
C TYR A 176 -16.98 11.62 11.00
N GLY A 177 -17.09 12.50 12.01
CA GLY A 177 -16.00 12.80 12.95
C GLY A 177 -15.54 11.60 13.77
N ASP A 178 -16.38 10.56 13.90
CA ASP A 178 -16.03 9.35 14.63
C ASP A 178 -14.89 8.56 13.97
N ASN A 179 -14.66 8.71 12.67
CA ASN A 179 -13.51 8.11 11.97
C ASN A 179 -12.16 8.61 12.47
N PHE A 180 -12.12 9.79 13.07
CA PHE A 180 -10.85 10.44 13.49
C PHE A 180 -10.60 10.36 14.99
N LYS A 181 -11.42 9.59 15.72
CA LYS A 181 -11.23 9.38 17.16
C LYS A 181 -10.29 8.21 17.40
N VAL A 182 -9.27 8.39 18.23
CA VAL A 182 -8.32 7.34 18.63
C VAL A 182 -9.03 6.09 19.15
N ALA A 183 -10.15 6.26 19.89
CA ALA A 183 -10.95 5.14 20.39
C ALA A 183 -11.62 4.30 19.28
N ASN A 184 -11.65 4.79 18.06
CA ASN A 184 -12.28 4.16 16.90
C ASN A 184 -11.26 3.65 15.87
N GLU A 185 -9.97 3.64 16.20
CA GLU A 185 -8.92 3.02 15.37
C GLU A 185 -9.28 1.56 15.07
N ASN A 186 -8.99 1.12 13.85
CA ASN A 186 -9.42 -0.19 13.33
C ASN A 186 -10.95 -0.41 13.44
N GLY A 187 -11.72 0.66 13.42
CA GLY A 187 -13.16 0.66 13.60
C GLY A 187 -13.93 0.14 12.39
N LYS A 188 -15.24 0.23 12.48
CA LYS A 188 -16.18 -0.39 11.53
C LYS A 188 -16.15 0.15 10.09
N GLU A 189 -15.53 1.32 9.83
CA GLU A 189 -15.28 1.82 8.47
C GLU A 189 -13.90 1.47 7.92
N SER A 190 -12.97 1.07 8.79
CA SER A 190 -11.58 0.86 8.42
C SER A 190 -11.38 -0.46 7.67
N LEU A 191 -11.00 -0.38 6.41
CA LEU A 191 -10.59 -1.53 5.61
C LEU A 191 -9.12 -1.92 5.86
N PHE A 192 -8.26 -0.91 6.05
CA PHE A 192 -6.84 -1.09 6.33
C PHE A 192 -6.26 0.21 6.88
N GLU A 193 -5.53 0.11 7.98
CA GLU A 193 -4.83 1.22 8.63
C GLU A 193 -3.37 0.85 8.87
N VAL A 194 -2.48 1.84 8.68
CA VAL A 194 -1.09 1.69 9.12
C VAL A 194 -1.06 1.92 10.62
N GLN A 195 -0.59 0.91 11.36
CA GLN A 195 -0.57 0.97 12.82
C GLN A 195 0.61 1.78 13.33
N TYR A 196 0.35 2.80 14.14
CA TYR A 196 1.34 3.61 14.84
C TYR A 196 1.24 3.36 16.33
N ILE A 197 2.37 3.25 17.02
CA ILE A 197 2.43 3.07 18.48
C ILE A 197 3.21 4.23 19.08
N ASN A 198 2.60 4.93 20.06
CA ASN A 198 3.32 5.93 20.85
C ASN A 198 4.44 5.26 21.66
N GLY A 199 5.65 5.82 21.62
CA GLY A 199 6.78 5.41 22.46
C GLY A 199 7.75 4.40 21.86
N LEU A 200 7.61 4.02 20.60
CA LEU A 200 8.74 3.48 19.85
C LEU A 200 9.65 4.66 19.49
N ASN A 201 10.89 4.63 19.97
CA ASN A 201 11.86 5.66 19.68
C ASN A 201 11.93 5.89 18.16
N GLU A 202 11.96 7.14 17.74
CA GLU A 202 12.02 7.63 16.36
C GLU A 202 13.10 6.95 15.49
N TYR A 203 14.11 6.34 16.12
CA TYR A 203 15.24 5.67 15.49
C TYR A 203 14.91 4.43 14.63
N ILE A 204 13.72 3.83 14.79
CA ILE A 204 13.33 2.67 13.95
C ILE A 204 12.78 3.13 12.58
N PHE A 205 12.37 4.39 12.46
CA PHE A 205 11.75 4.94 11.24
C PHE A 205 12.62 5.96 10.50
N ASP A 206 13.75 6.39 11.06
CA ASP A 206 14.69 7.33 10.42
C ASP A 206 15.22 6.85 9.05
N GLY A 207 15.15 5.55 8.78
CA GLY A 207 15.50 4.98 7.47
C GLY A 207 14.36 4.95 6.44
N LEU A 208 13.10 5.13 6.84
CA LEU A 208 11.94 5.00 5.96
C LEU A 208 11.17 6.32 5.75
N GLY A 209 11.51 7.39 6.46
CA GLY A 209 11.05 8.75 6.16
C GLY A 209 9.54 8.97 6.11
N PHE A 210 8.75 8.16 6.80
CA PHE A 210 7.33 8.44 7.00
C PHE A 210 7.15 9.25 8.29
N VAL A 211 7.26 10.56 8.17
CA VAL A 211 6.68 11.48 9.14
C VAL A 211 5.22 11.64 8.77
N GLY A 212 4.32 11.38 9.73
CA GLY A 212 2.87 11.57 9.59
C GLY A 212 2.47 13.03 9.45
#